data_a510074e96e2db189c1676d7d9891d3d
#
_entry.id   a510074e96e2db189c1676d7d9891d3d
#
_cell.length_a   1.000
_cell.length_b   1.000
_cell.length_c   1.000
_cell.angle_alpha   90.00
_cell.angle_beta   90.00
_cell.angle_gamma   90.00
#
_symmetry.space_group_name_H-M   'P 1'
#
loop_
_entity.id
_entity.type
_entity.pdbx_description
1 polymer ?
#
loop_
_entity_poly.entity_id
_entity_poly.type
_entity_poly.pdbx_seq_one_letter_code
_entity_poly.pdbx_strand_id
1 'polypeptide(L)'
;MFFFGMKTLIKKYRSRTIAELNFTENPSEIYIKKTGTYAVCIIGGGYANNKGDFDLHITNNGNKLDVLEKQMKFKFRHKGKLATEFYHFEIKNMGKYKFEFKNIADLEAKESMLLSKRMFQNTLSVNNVGIVIKETSSNTKFIIGLLMAVFGFNIAGLGIILAFNPQLYM
;
A
#
# COMPACT_ATOMS: atom_id res chain seq x y z
N MET A 1 5.38 12.33 20.90
CA MET A 1 5.71 12.19 19.48
C MET A 1 5.87 10.72 19.07
N PHE A 2 6.76 9.94 19.68
CA PHE A 2 7.02 8.52 19.33
C PHE A 2 5.76 7.67 19.28
N PHE A 3 4.95 7.62 20.33
CA PHE A 3 3.72 6.82 20.37
C PHE A 3 2.70 7.21 19.31
N PHE A 4 2.59 8.49 18.97
CA PHE A 4 1.71 8.95 17.89
C PHE A 4 2.20 8.47 16.53
N GLY A 5 3.50 8.57 16.27
CA GLY A 5 4.13 8.04 15.06
C GLY A 5 3.89 6.53 14.92
N MET A 6 4.17 5.76 15.97
CA MET A 6 3.94 4.30 16.00
C MET A 6 2.48 3.94 15.75
N LYS A 7 1.52 4.63 16.39
CA LYS A 7 0.09 4.40 16.17
C LYS A 7 -0.30 4.61 14.69
N THR A 8 0.24 5.63 14.05
CA THR A 8 -0.01 5.93 12.63
C THR A 8 0.53 4.84 11.72
N LEU A 9 1.75 4.34 11.99
CA LEU A 9 2.37 3.25 11.24
C LEU A 9 1.58 1.95 11.40
N ILE A 10 1.24 1.56 12.63
CA ILE A 10 0.49 0.34 12.94
C ILE A 10 -0.90 0.38 12.27
N LYS A 11 -1.57 1.53 12.25
CA LYS A 11 -2.87 1.70 11.59
C LYS A 11 -2.79 1.39 10.10
N LYS A 12 -1.70 1.76 9.43
CA LYS A 12 -1.50 1.45 8.01
C LYS A 12 -1.31 -0.05 7.77
N TYR A 13 -0.52 -0.73 8.63
CA TYR A 13 -0.32 -2.18 8.54
C TYR A 13 -1.60 -2.98 8.82
N ARG A 14 -2.38 -2.57 9.82
CA ARG A 14 -3.63 -3.23 10.24
C ARG A 14 -4.86 -2.72 9.49
N SER A 15 -4.70 -2.03 8.36
CA SER A 15 -5.82 -1.52 7.59
C SER A 15 -6.69 -2.68 7.07
N ARG A 16 -8.02 -2.43 7.07
CA ARG A 16 -9.03 -3.43 6.73
C ARG A 16 -8.99 -3.76 5.23
N THR A 17 -8.97 -5.04 4.90
CA THR A 17 -9.27 -5.54 3.56
C THR A 17 -10.76 -5.41 3.29
N ILE A 18 -11.12 -4.89 2.13
CA ILE A 18 -12.49 -4.71 1.68
C ILE A 18 -12.90 -5.83 0.75
N ALA A 19 -12.04 -6.17 -0.22
CA ALA A 19 -12.28 -7.21 -1.19
C ALA A 19 -10.98 -7.83 -1.68
N GLU A 20 -11.07 -9.08 -2.11
CA GLU A 20 -10.04 -9.78 -2.87
C GLU A 20 -10.60 -10.06 -4.26
N LEU A 21 -9.83 -9.78 -5.28
CA LEU A 21 -10.20 -9.92 -6.68
C LEU A 21 -9.15 -10.73 -7.42
N ASN A 22 -9.56 -11.30 -8.54
CA ASN A 22 -8.69 -11.95 -9.50
C ASN A 22 -8.80 -11.24 -10.85
N PHE A 23 -7.74 -11.23 -11.62
CA PHE A 23 -7.77 -10.68 -12.98
C PHE A 23 -8.70 -11.46 -13.94
N THR A 24 -9.04 -12.69 -13.60
CA THR A 24 -9.96 -13.54 -14.37
C THR A 24 -11.42 -13.07 -14.28
N GLU A 25 -11.78 -12.35 -13.21
CA GLU A 25 -13.13 -11.79 -12.97
C GLU A 25 -13.18 -10.29 -13.29
N ASN A 26 -12.55 -9.91 -14.38
CA ASN A 26 -12.47 -8.51 -14.80
C ASN A 26 -13.50 -8.22 -15.90
N PRO A 27 -14.41 -7.22 -15.75
CA PRO A 27 -14.52 -6.28 -14.62
C PRO A 27 -15.24 -6.84 -13.38
N SER A 28 -14.91 -6.32 -12.20
CA SER A 28 -15.51 -6.73 -10.92
C SER A 28 -16.28 -5.58 -10.27
N GLU A 29 -17.39 -5.89 -9.60
CA GLU A 29 -18.18 -4.92 -8.85
C GLU A 29 -18.03 -5.12 -7.35
N ILE A 30 -17.79 -4.04 -6.60
CA ILE A 30 -17.61 -4.06 -5.16
C ILE A 30 -18.46 -2.99 -4.52
N TYR A 31 -19.16 -3.34 -3.44
CA TYR A 31 -19.87 -2.38 -2.61
C TYR A 31 -18.96 -1.82 -1.51
N ILE A 32 -18.66 -0.54 -1.57
CA ILE A 32 -17.84 0.17 -0.59
C ILE A 32 -18.73 0.89 0.42
N LYS A 33 -18.62 0.47 1.70
CA LYS A 33 -19.50 0.88 2.81
C LYS A 33 -19.00 2.11 3.56
N LYS A 34 -17.84 2.67 3.22
CA LYS A 34 -17.21 3.76 3.96
C LYS A 34 -16.45 4.69 3.03
N THR A 35 -16.56 5.98 3.27
CA THR A 35 -15.74 6.99 2.58
C THR A 35 -14.31 7.00 3.09
N GLY A 36 -13.35 7.37 2.25
CA GLY A 36 -11.95 7.44 2.63
C GLY A 36 -10.98 7.07 1.50
N THR A 37 -9.73 6.93 1.85
CA THR A 37 -8.66 6.56 0.91
C THR A 37 -8.47 5.05 0.89
N TYR A 38 -8.38 4.50 -0.29
CA TYR A 38 -8.20 3.07 -0.55
C TYR A 38 -6.98 2.81 -1.41
N ALA A 39 -6.43 1.62 -1.29
CA ALA A 39 -5.35 1.14 -2.14
C ALA A 39 -5.74 -0.17 -2.82
N VAL A 40 -5.33 -0.30 -4.07
CA VAL A 40 -5.28 -1.58 -4.79
C VAL A 40 -3.89 -2.14 -4.64
N CYS A 41 -3.80 -3.35 -4.13
CA CYS A 41 -2.55 -4.03 -3.84
C CYS A 41 -2.43 -5.28 -4.70
N ILE A 42 -1.27 -5.48 -5.30
CA ILE A 42 -0.92 -6.67 -6.07
C ILE A 42 -0.34 -7.69 -5.09
N ILE A 43 -0.96 -8.88 -5.01
CA ILE A 43 -0.55 -9.99 -4.15
C ILE A 43 0.24 -11.02 -4.95
N GLY A 44 1.19 -11.68 -4.30
CA GLY A 44 2.07 -12.68 -4.90
C GLY A 44 3.41 -12.09 -5.29
N GLY A 45 3.47 -10.78 -5.53
CA GLY A 45 4.69 -10.08 -5.91
C GLY A 45 5.25 -9.18 -4.80
N GLY A 46 6.50 -9.41 -4.41
CA GLY A 46 7.28 -8.45 -3.62
C GLY A 46 7.78 -7.27 -4.46
N TYR A 47 7.66 -7.38 -5.77
CA TYR A 47 7.86 -6.33 -6.74
C TYR A 47 6.71 -6.33 -7.74
N ALA A 48 6.16 -5.15 -7.98
CA ALA A 48 5.17 -4.93 -9.04
C ALA A 48 5.50 -3.61 -9.75
N ASN A 49 5.50 -3.64 -11.08
CA ASN A 49 5.79 -2.49 -11.91
C ASN A 49 4.87 -2.48 -13.14
N ASN A 50 4.63 -1.31 -13.67
CA ASN A 50 3.96 -1.10 -14.95
C ASN A 50 5.05 -0.99 -16.02
N LYS A 51 5.02 -1.89 -17.01
CA LYS A 51 5.99 -1.86 -18.13
C LYS A 51 5.47 -1.11 -19.36
N GLY A 52 4.20 -0.78 -19.37
CA GLY A 52 3.53 -0.15 -20.49
C GLY A 52 2.28 0.57 -20.03
N ASP A 53 1.13 0.11 -20.50
CA ASP A 53 -0.16 0.78 -20.33
C ASP A 53 -1.10 0.06 -19.35
N PHE A 54 -0.55 -0.72 -18.37
CA PHE A 54 -1.39 -1.31 -17.33
C PHE A 54 -2.10 -0.21 -16.57
N ASP A 55 -3.43 -0.21 -16.59
CA ASP A 55 -4.25 0.84 -15.98
C ASP A 55 -5.45 0.25 -15.22
N LEU A 56 -5.96 1.02 -14.27
CA LEU A 56 -7.15 0.70 -13.49
C LEU A 56 -8.19 1.79 -13.65
N HIS A 57 -9.33 1.41 -14.20
CA HIS A 57 -10.50 2.26 -14.26
C HIS A 57 -11.47 1.90 -13.15
N ILE A 58 -11.83 2.89 -12.33
CA ILE A 58 -12.86 2.75 -11.30
C ILE A 58 -14.02 3.65 -11.68
N THR A 59 -15.24 3.09 -11.75
CA THR A 59 -16.44 3.86 -12.05
C THR A 59 -17.54 3.64 -11.00
N ASN A 60 -18.29 4.70 -10.73
CA ASN A 60 -19.50 4.64 -9.89
C ASN A 60 -20.62 5.37 -10.64
N ASN A 61 -21.71 4.66 -10.95
CA ASN A 61 -22.83 5.19 -11.72
C ASN A 61 -22.40 5.95 -13.00
N GLY A 62 -21.42 5.40 -13.73
CA GLY A 62 -20.88 6.00 -14.96
C GLY A 62 -19.82 7.09 -14.75
N ASN A 63 -19.64 7.59 -13.54
CA ASN A 63 -18.59 8.58 -13.23
C ASN A 63 -17.25 7.88 -12.97
N LYS A 64 -16.20 8.29 -13.69
CA LYS A 64 -14.83 7.79 -13.49
C LYS A 64 -14.22 8.45 -12.25
N LEU A 65 -13.56 7.62 -11.41
CA LEU A 65 -12.75 8.10 -10.28
C LEU A 65 -11.32 8.35 -10.72
N ASP A 66 -10.68 9.32 -10.07
CA ASP A 66 -9.24 9.53 -10.20
C ASP A 66 -8.49 8.42 -9.46
N VAL A 67 -7.72 7.66 -10.22
CA VAL A 67 -6.85 6.59 -9.71
C VAL A 67 -5.41 6.99 -9.97
N LEU A 68 -4.58 6.93 -8.94
CA LEU A 68 -3.19 7.34 -9.04
C LEU A 68 -2.27 6.16 -8.76
N GLU A 69 -1.33 5.88 -9.67
CA GLU A 69 -0.27 4.90 -9.41
C GLU A 69 0.68 5.43 -8.33
N LYS A 70 0.99 4.59 -7.35
CA LYS A 70 1.94 4.94 -6.29
C LYS A 70 3.38 4.84 -6.79
N GLN A 71 4.10 5.94 -6.74
CA GLN A 71 5.54 5.93 -6.97
C GLN A 71 6.29 5.23 -5.81
N MET A 72 5.94 5.55 -4.58
CA MET A 72 6.43 4.83 -3.39
C MET A 72 5.48 3.69 -3.05
N LYS A 73 5.81 2.50 -3.54
CA LYS A 73 4.99 1.29 -3.36
C LYS A 73 5.28 0.68 -1.98
N PHE A 74 4.30 0.78 -1.07
CA PHE A 74 4.38 0.16 0.24
C PHE A 74 4.18 -1.35 0.13
N LYS A 75 5.04 -2.12 0.82
CA LYS A 75 5.06 -3.57 0.78
C LYS A 75 4.67 -4.15 2.13
N PHE A 76 3.89 -5.21 2.13
CA PHE A 76 3.43 -5.89 3.34
C PHE A 76 3.16 -7.37 3.05
N ARG A 77 2.79 -8.14 4.08
CA ARG A 77 2.34 -9.52 3.90
C ARG A 77 0.82 -9.60 4.06
N HIS A 78 0.19 -10.29 3.12
CA HIS A 78 -1.23 -10.63 3.16
C HIS A 78 -1.39 -12.13 3.03
N LYS A 79 -1.97 -12.80 4.05
CA LYS A 79 -2.13 -14.26 4.10
C LYS A 79 -0.83 -15.02 3.74
N GLY A 80 0.30 -14.58 4.26
CA GLY A 80 1.61 -15.19 4.02
C GLY A 80 2.31 -14.79 2.72
N LYS A 81 1.60 -14.26 1.73
CA LYS A 81 2.16 -13.79 0.46
C LYS A 81 2.60 -12.33 0.55
N LEU A 82 3.61 -11.96 -0.22
CA LEU A 82 4.00 -10.55 -0.36
C LEU A 82 2.93 -9.81 -1.16
N ALA A 83 2.68 -8.57 -0.74
CA ALA A 83 1.75 -7.66 -1.39
C ALA A 83 2.38 -6.28 -1.55
N THR A 84 2.08 -5.62 -2.66
CA THR A 84 2.60 -4.31 -3.00
C THR A 84 1.43 -3.36 -3.29
N GLU A 85 1.32 -2.23 -2.55
CA GLU A 85 0.35 -1.18 -2.87
C GLU A 85 0.71 -0.56 -4.21
N PHE A 86 -0.19 -0.68 -5.20
CA PHE A 86 0.07 -0.25 -6.57
C PHE A 86 -0.66 1.03 -6.92
N TYR A 87 -1.99 1.06 -6.77
CA TYR A 87 -2.82 2.24 -6.98
C TYR A 87 -3.40 2.75 -5.67
N HIS A 88 -3.77 4.04 -5.63
CA HIS A 88 -4.63 4.59 -4.60
C HIS A 88 -5.71 5.48 -5.22
N PHE A 89 -6.84 5.56 -4.54
CA PHE A 89 -8.01 6.34 -4.95
C PHE A 89 -8.81 6.78 -3.73
N GLU A 90 -9.64 7.79 -3.91
CA GLU A 90 -10.49 8.33 -2.85
C GLU A 90 -11.96 8.04 -3.13
N ILE A 91 -12.65 7.49 -2.13
CA ILE A 91 -14.09 7.25 -2.15
C ILE A 91 -14.77 8.36 -1.36
N LYS A 92 -15.57 9.19 -2.06
CA LYS A 92 -16.35 10.29 -1.47
C LYS A 92 -17.75 9.86 -1.11
N ASN A 93 -18.35 8.90 -1.82
CA ASN A 93 -19.69 8.40 -1.62
C ASN A 93 -19.68 6.88 -1.44
N MET A 94 -20.51 6.37 -0.51
CA MET A 94 -20.74 4.93 -0.39
C MET A 94 -21.54 4.42 -1.59
N GLY A 95 -21.28 3.18 -2.02
CA GLY A 95 -22.01 2.60 -3.14
C GLY A 95 -21.30 1.47 -3.85
N LYS A 96 -21.84 1.08 -4.99
CA LYS A 96 -21.23 0.09 -5.88
C LYS A 96 -20.20 0.74 -6.79
N TYR A 97 -19.03 0.16 -6.86
CA TYR A 97 -17.93 0.59 -7.69
C TYR A 97 -17.52 -0.55 -8.60
N LYS A 98 -17.41 -0.25 -9.89
CA LYS A 98 -16.90 -1.18 -10.91
C LYS A 98 -15.40 -0.95 -11.08
N PHE A 99 -14.62 -2.01 -10.93
CA PHE A 99 -13.17 -2.05 -11.14
C PHE A 99 -12.88 -2.75 -12.44
N GLU A 100 -12.18 -2.09 -13.35
CA GLU A 100 -11.79 -2.63 -14.65
C GLU A 100 -10.29 -2.43 -14.85
N PHE A 101 -9.55 -3.53 -14.93
CA PHE A 101 -8.12 -3.54 -15.21
C PHE A 101 -7.89 -3.67 -16.71
N LYS A 102 -7.05 -2.80 -17.25
CA LYS A 102 -6.68 -2.77 -18.68
C LYS A 102 -5.21 -3.13 -18.85
N ASN A 103 -4.91 -3.70 -20.03
CA ASN A 103 -3.54 -4.05 -20.42
C ASN A 103 -2.79 -4.86 -19.33
N ILE A 104 -3.46 -5.88 -18.81
CA ILE A 104 -2.95 -6.70 -17.68
C ILE A 104 -1.60 -7.36 -18.02
N ALA A 105 -1.32 -7.61 -19.30
CA ALA A 105 -0.05 -8.15 -19.78
C ALA A 105 1.16 -7.24 -19.46
N ASP A 106 0.93 -5.94 -19.32
CA ASP A 106 1.96 -4.95 -19.02
C ASP A 106 2.29 -4.86 -17.51
N LEU A 107 1.55 -5.59 -16.68
CA LEU A 107 1.87 -5.72 -15.26
C LEU A 107 3.02 -6.71 -15.07
N GLU A 108 4.18 -6.21 -14.63
CA GLU A 108 5.27 -7.06 -14.18
C GLU A 108 5.18 -7.30 -12.67
N ALA A 109 4.99 -8.55 -12.27
CA ALA A 109 5.06 -8.94 -10.86
C ALA A 109 6.15 -10.01 -10.67
N LYS A 110 7.01 -9.85 -9.65
CA LYS A 110 8.05 -10.83 -9.28
C LYS A 110 7.99 -11.11 -7.79
N GLU A 111 8.27 -12.34 -7.38
CA GLU A 111 8.16 -12.75 -5.98
C GLU A 111 9.13 -11.99 -5.06
N SER A 112 10.38 -11.81 -5.49
CA SER A 112 11.41 -11.22 -4.65
C SER A 112 11.38 -9.70 -4.63
N MET A 113 11.57 -9.13 -3.43
CA MET A 113 11.85 -7.71 -3.24
C MET A 113 13.30 -7.34 -3.53
N LEU A 114 14.22 -8.32 -3.40
CA LEU A 114 15.67 -8.10 -3.53
C LEU A 114 16.05 -7.95 -5.00
N LEU A 115 16.78 -6.89 -5.32
CA LEU A 115 17.20 -6.57 -6.68
C LEU A 115 17.98 -7.72 -7.32
N SER A 116 18.96 -8.28 -6.60
CA SER A 116 19.80 -9.38 -7.06
C SER A 116 18.99 -10.62 -7.47
N LYS A 117 18.03 -11.03 -6.63
CA LYS A 117 17.17 -12.17 -6.94
C LYS A 117 16.18 -11.85 -8.07
N ARG A 118 15.64 -10.64 -8.10
CA ARG A 118 14.66 -10.18 -9.09
C ARG A 118 15.23 -10.19 -10.52
N MET A 119 16.52 -9.92 -10.70
CA MET A 119 17.16 -9.94 -12.02
C MET A 119 17.13 -11.32 -12.67
N PHE A 120 17.12 -12.39 -11.86
CA PHE A 120 17.12 -13.79 -12.33
C PHE A 120 15.73 -14.45 -12.22
N GLN A 121 14.69 -13.73 -11.79
CA GLN A 121 13.33 -14.25 -11.68
C GLN A 121 12.50 -13.92 -12.91
N ASN A 122 11.75 -14.91 -13.38
CA ASN A 122 10.71 -14.70 -14.38
C ASN A 122 9.53 -13.91 -13.77
N THR A 123 8.80 -13.20 -14.61
CA THR A 123 7.53 -12.56 -14.24
C THR A 123 6.52 -13.62 -13.85
N LEU A 124 5.78 -13.37 -12.76
CA LEU A 124 4.68 -14.23 -12.36
C LEU A 124 3.58 -14.21 -13.42
N SER A 125 2.99 -15.36 -13.68
CA SER A 125 1.80 -15.42 -14.54
C SER A 125 0.64 -14.68 -13.86
N VAL A 126 -0.23 -14.08 -14.65
CA VAL A 126 -1.40 -13.31 -14.18
C VAL A 126 -2.28 -14.15 -13.25
N ASN A 127 -2.40 -15.45 -13.49
CA ASN A 127 -3.18 -16.37 -12.64
C ASN A 127 -2.61 -16.55 -11.23
N ASN A 128 -1.32 -16.28 -11.02
CA ASN A 128 -0.66 -16.36 -9.72
C ASN A 128 -0.63 -15.02 -8.98
N VAL A 129 -1.17 -13.97 -9.60
CA VAL A 129 -1.23 -12.63 -9.06
C VAL A 129 -2.66 -12.34 -8.60
N GLY A 130 -2.83 -12.07 -7.32
CA GLY A 130 -4.10 -11.63 -6.76
C GLY A 130 -4.16 -10.13 -6.59
N ILE A 131 -5.35 -9.63 -6.37
CA ILE A 131 -5.61 -8.21 -6.08
C ILE A 131 -6.32 -8.11 -4.74
N VAL A 132 -5.88 -7.18 -3.91
CA VAL A 132 -6.57 -6.81 -2.68
C VAL A 132 -6.88 -5.32 -2.68
N ILE A 133 -8.12 -5.00 -2.36
CA ILE A 133 -8.55 -3.64 -2.07
C ILE A 133 -8.63 -3.48 -0.58
N LYS A 134 -7.91 -2.49 -0.04
CA LYS A 134 -7.87 -2.21 1.40
C LYS A 134 -7.96 -0.73 1.70
N GLU A 135 -8.45 -0.40 2.89
CA GLU A 135 -8.32 0.96 3.43
C GLU A 135 -6.83 1.32 3.55
N THR A 136 -6.46 2.56 3.27
CA THR A 136 -5.09 3.05 3.43
C THR A 136 -5.09 4.47 3.98
N SER A 137 -3.92 4.98 4.31
CA SER A 137 -3.70 6.39 4.64
C SER A 137 -2.86 7.04 3.55
N SER A 138 -2.98 8.36 3.40
CA SER A 138 -2.14 9.10 2.47
C SER A 138 -0.65 8.89 2.78
N ASN A 139 0.20 8.95 1.75
CA ASN A 139 1.65 8.84 1.92
C ASN A 139 2.20 9.92 2.86
N THR A 140 1.65 11.14 2.79
CA THR A 140 2.01 12.25 3.69
C THR A 140 1.82 11.89 5.15
N LYS A 141 0.64 11.34 5.52
CA LYS A 141 0.39 10.88 6.91
C LYS A 141 1.36 9.79 7.33
N PHE A 142 1.72 8.89 6.43
CA PHE A 142 2.70 7.83 6.71
C PHE A 142 4.10 8.40 6.94
N ILE A 143 4.57 9.31 6.08
CA ILE A 143 5.89 9.96 6.22
C ILE A 143 5.96 10.77 7.50
N ILE A 144 4.94 11.57 7.81
CA ILE A 144 4.87 12.33 9.07
C ILE A 144 4.92 11.37 10.27
N GLY A 145 4.15 10.28 10.24
CA GLY A 145 4.17 9.25 11.29
C GLY A 145 5.55 8.63 11.48
N LEU A 146 6.25 8.33 10.37
CA LEU A 146 7.61 7.78 10.39
C LEU A 146 8.60 8.78 10.99
N LEU A 147 8.57 10.03 10.54
CA LEU A 147 9.43 11.09 11.08
C LEU A 147 9.20 11.29 12.58
N MET A 148 7.92 11.35 13.01
CA MET A 148 7.57 11.47 14.43
C MET A 148 8.06 10.27 15.25
N ALA A 149 8.03 9.06 14.70
CA ALA A 149 8.54 7.88 15.39
C ALA A 149 10.07 7.96 15.54
N VAL A 150 10.79 8.29 14.46
CA VAL A 150 12.27 8.37 14.44
C VAL A 150 12.74 9.49 15.37
N PHE A 151 12.24 10.72 15.20
CA PHE A 151 12.65 11.85 16.05
C PHE A 151 12.26 11.64 17.51
N GLY A 152 11.05 11.14 17.77
CA GLY A 152 10.60 10.86 19.12
C GLY A 152 11.44 9.80 19.83
N PHE A 153 11.91 8.77 19.11
CA PHE A 153 12.81 7.76 19.64
C PHE A 153 14.19 8.36 19.98
N ASN A 154 14.77 9.16 19.08
CA ASN A 154 16.07 9.80 19.31
C ASN A 154 16.02 10.79 20.50
N ILE A 155 14.99 11.63 20.58
CA ILE A 155 14.82 12.57 21.72
C ILE A 155 14.68 11.81 23.04
N ALA A 156 13.90 10.72 23.07
CA ALA A 156 13.76 9.90 24.26
C ALA A 156 15.09 9.24 24.66
N GLY A 157 15.84 8.72 23.68
CA GLY A 157 17.17 8.14 23.89
C GLY A 157 18.16 9.15 24.47
N LEU A 158 18.22 10.36 23.88
CA LEU A 158 19.05 11.44 24.41
C LEU A 158 18.64 11.82 25.83
N GLY A 159 17.34 11.95 26.10
CA GLY A 159 16.84 12.25 27.44
C GLY A 159 17.26 11.20 28.49
N ILE A 160 17.22 9.92 28.13
CA ILE A 160 17.71 8.84 29.00
C ILE A 160 19.22 8.96 29.24
N ILE A 161 20.02 9.14 28.17
CA ILE A 161 21.47 9.30 28.28
C ILE A 161 21.81 10.45 29.22
N LEU A 162 21.17 11.61 29.06
CA LEU A 162 21.40 12.78 29.88
C LEU A 162 20.97 12.54 31.35
N ALA A 163 19.84 11.88 31.57
CA ALA A 163 19.36 11.58 32.91
C ALA A 163 20.33 10.69 33.73
N PHE A 164 21.02 9.75 33.04
CA PHE A 164 22.00 8.87 33.67
C PHE A 164 23.43 9.42 33.68
N ASN A 165 23.68 10.55 33.04
CA ASN A 165 25.00 11.19 32.97
C ASN A 165 24.90 12.69 33.27
N PRO A 166 24.61 13.07 34.55
CA PRO A 166 24.41 14.46 34.91
C PRO A 166 25.64 15.35 34.69
N GLN A 167 26.83 14.77 34.65
CA GLN A 167 28.08 15.49 34.30
C GLN A 167 28.10 16.07 32.87
N LEU A 168 27.20 15.69 32.00
CA LEU A 168 27.10 16.29 30.66
C LEU A 168 26.38 17.64 30.63
N TYR A 169 25.85 18.09 31.79
CA TYR A 169 25.21 19.40 31.95
C TYR A 169 26.14 20.43 32.63
N MET A 170 27.30 20.03 33.11
CA MET A 170 28.32 20.87 33.67
C MET A 170 29.37 21.19 32.60
#